data_dbdf51b3c629f5698d5fd12dd27f9551
#
_entry.id   dbdf51b3c629f5698d5fd12dd27f9551
#
_cell.length_a   1.000
_cell.length_b   1.000
_cell.length_c   1.000
_cell.angle_alpha   90.00
_cell.angle_beta   90.00
_cell.angle_gamma   90.00
#
_symmetry.space_group_name_H-M   'P 1'
#
loop_
_entity.id
_entity.type
_entity.pdbx_description
1 polymer ?
#
loop_
_entity_poly.entity_id
_entity_poly.type
_entity_poly.pdbx_seq_one_letter_code
_entity_poly.pdbx_strand_id
1 'polypeptide(L)'
;MEFRASHILVSDKTLADSLYERLKKGESFQSLARTYSKCPSKSKGGDLGWFKEGAMVREFENQVRRMSTGSISRPVRTQFGYHIIKKTGVR
;
A
#
# COMPACT_ATOMS: atom_id res chain seq x y z
N MET A 1 -10.23 -9.44 14.01
CA MET A 1 -10.46 -8.73 12.75
C MET A 1 -9.26 -8.92 11.84
N GLU A 2 -9.49 -9.15 10.57
CA GLU A 2 -8.44 -9.28 9.57
C GLU A 2 -8.64 -8.26 8.47
N PHE A 3 -7.53 -7.82 7.88
CA PHE A 3 -7.53 -6.89 6.77
C PHE A 3 -6.86 -7.52 5.56
N ARG A 4 -7.24 -7.06 4.38
CA ARG A 4 -6.50 -7.35 3.17
C ARG A 4 -6.09 -6.03 2.52
N ALA A 5 -4.85 -5.97 2.07
CA ALA A 5 -4.33 -4.75 1.47
C ALA A 5 -3.26 -5.08 0.43
N SER A 6 -3.08 -4.13 -0.49
CA SER A 6 -1.95 -4.11 -1.40
C SER A 6 -1.14 -2.85 -1.10
N HIS A 7 0.16 -2.87 -1.40
CA HIS A 7 0.97 -1.68 -1.21
C HIS A 7 2.07 -1.55 -2.26
N ILE A 8 2.56 -0.32 -2.38
CA ILE A 8 3.75 0.00 -3.16
C ILE A 8 4.73 0.60 -2.17
N LEU A 9 5.89 -0.04 -1.99
CA LEU A 9 6.92 0.42 -1.07
C LEU A 9 8.08 1.00 -1.85
N VAL A 10 8.41 2.26 -1.59
CA VAL A 10 9.57 2.93 -2.17
C VAL A 10 10.33 3.66 -1.08
N SER A 11 11.62 3.93 -1.30
CA SER A 11 12.42 4.61 -0.29
C SER A 11 12.40 6.14 -0.42
N ASP A 12 11.96 6.67 -1.54
CA ASP A 12 12.02 8.11 -1.84
C ASP A 12 10.61 8.71 -1.76
N LYS A 13 10.47 9.76 -0.93
CA LYS A 13 9.18 10.45 -0.77
C LYS A 13 8.72 11.10 -2.07
N THR A 14 9.62 11.70 -2.82
CA THR A 14 9.27 12.35 -4.09
C THR A 14 8.69 11.35 -5.07
N LEU A 15 9.29 10.16 -5.17
CA LEU A 15 8.74 9.10 -6.01
C LEU A 15 7.38 8.64 -5.49
N ALA A 16 7.24 8.46 -4.17
CA ALA A 16 5.96 8.05 -3.61
C ALA A 16 4.86 9.05 -3.94
N ASP A 17 5.14 10.34 -3.79
CA ASP A 17 4.18 11.40 -4.11
C ASP A 17 3.79 11.37 -5.59
N SER A 18 4.76 11.18 -6.47
CA SER A 18 4.53 11.09 -7.91
C SER A 18 3.65 9.90 -8.25
N LEU A 19 3.92 8.73 -7.65
CA LEU A 19 3.11 7.53 -7.88
C LEU A 19 1.68 7.72 -7.37
N TYR A 20 1.52 8.38 -6.24
CA TYR A 20 0.19 8.67 -5.71
C TYR A 20 -0.61 9.52 -6.70
N GLU A 21 0.00 10.56 -7.27
CA GLU A 21 -0.68 11.40 -8.26
C GLU A 21 -1.08 10.60 -9.50
N ARG A 22 -0.22 9.69 -9.96
CA ARG A 22 -0.53 8.82 -11.11
C ARG A 22 -1.71 7.91 -10.80
N LEU A 23 -1.78 7.38 -9.58
CA LEU A 23 -2.91 6.54 -9.16
C LEU A 23 -4.21 7.34 -9.12
N LYS A 24 -4.15 8.60 -8.68
CA LYS A 24 -5.33 9.48 -8.69
C LYS A 24 -5.83 9.73 -10.10
N LYS A 25 -4.96 9.69 -11.09
CA LYS A 25 -5.31 9.87 -12.50
C LYS A 25 -5.83 8.59 -13.15
N GLY A 26 -5.88 7.49 -12.40
CA GLY A 26 -6.46 6.25 -12.88
C GLY A 26 -5.46 5.20 -13.37
N GLU A 27 -4.16 5.41 -13.17
CA GLU A 27 -3.18 4.37 -13.55
C GLU A 27 -3.32 3.15 -12.66
N SER A 28 -2.94 1.99 -13.21
CA SER A 28 -3.09 0.71 -12.53
C SER A 28 -2.18 0.59 -11.32
N PHE A 29 -2.78 0.37 -10.13
CA PHE A 29 -2.03 0.12 -8.91
C PHE A 29 -1.09 -1.07 -9.07
N GLN A 30 -1.60 -2.16 -9.64
CA GLN A 30 -0.83 -3.39 -9.81
C GLN A 30 0.38 -3.17 -10.72
N SER A 31 0.21 -2.44 -11.82
CA SER A 31 1.31 -2.15 -12.73
C SER A 31 2.38 -1.31 -12.08
N LEU A 32 1.98 -0.29 -11.32
CA LEU A 32 2.94 0.56 -10.62
C LEU A 32 3.67 -0.21 -9.53
N ALA A 33 2.97 -1.12 -8.83
CA ALA A 33 3.61 -1.97 -7.82
C ALA A 33 4.67 -2.86 -8.46
N ARG A 34 4.36 -3.50 -9.58
CA ARG A 34 5.31 -4.36 -10.27
C ARG A 34 6.54 -3.61 -10.75
N THR A 35 6.37 -2.38 -11.16
CA THR A 35 7.47 -1.58 -11.71
C THR A 35 8.33 -0.95 -10.63
N TYR A 36 7.72 -0.42 -9.57
CA TYR A 36 8.43 0.46 -8.63
C TYR A 36 8.58 -0.08 -7.23
N SER A 37 7.73 -0.99 -6.78
CA SER A 37 7.75 -1.44 -5.38
C SER A 37 9.02 -2.23 -5.06
N LYS A 38 9.57 -1.98 -3.88
CA LYS A 38 10.73 -2.71 -3.36
C LYS A 38 10.33 -3.96 -2.58
N CYS A 39 9.05 -4.12 -2.30
CA CYS A 39 8.56 -5.29 -1.56
C CYS A 39 8.41 -6.48 -2.51
N PRO A 40 8.73 -7.71 -2.04
CA PRO A 40 8.49 -8.92 -2.85
C PRO A 40 7.05 -9.08 -3.34
N SER A 41 6.08 -8.50 -2.64
CA SER A 41 4.67 -8.53 -3.05
C SER A 41 4.44 -7.88 -4.42
N LYS A 42 5.43 -7.15 -4.95
CA LYS A 42 5.31 -6.53 -6.28
C LYS A 42 4.95 -7.56 -7.36
N SER A 43 5.42 -8.79 -7.24
CA SER A 43 5.13 -9.84 -8.21
C SER A 43 3.64 -10.22 -8.23
N LYS A 44 2.92 -9.87 -7.17
CA LYS A 44 1.47 -10.07 -7.06
C LYS A 44 0.71 -8.73 -7.16
N GLY A 45 1.31 -7.75 -7.82
CA GLY A 45 0.70 -6.42 -7.93
C GLY A 45 0.60 -5.67 -6.61
N GLY A 46 1.44 -6.03 -5.65
CA GLY A 46 1.47 -5.42 -4.32
C GLY A 46 0.57 -6.11 -3.29
N ASP A 47 -0.15 -7.15 -3.67
CA ASP A 47 -1.10 -7.83 -2.76
C ASP A 47 -0.35 -8.53 -1.63
N LEU A 48 -0.70 -8.16 -0.40
CA LEU A 48 -0.14 -8.76 0.82
C LEU A 48 -1.01 -9.91 1.34
N GLY A 49 -2.18 -10.10 0.75
CA GLY A 49 -3.14 -11.08 1.24
C GLY A 49 -3.80 -10.62 2.54
N TRP A 50 -4.45 -11.55 3.22
CA TRP A 50 -5.11 -11.29 4.50
C TRP A 50 -4.08 -11.29 5.63
N PHE A 51 -4.22 -10.36 6.57
CA PHE A 51 -3.37 -10.31 7.75
C PHE A 51 -4.17 -9.92 8.97
N LYS A 52 -3.73 -10.43 10.13
CA LYS A 52 -4.37 -10.15 11.41
C LYS A 52 -3.82 -8.87 12.01
N GLU A 53 -4.57 -8.33 12.98
CA GLU A 53 -4.08 -7.23 13.79
C GLU A 53 -2.73 -7.60 14.40
N GLY A 54 -1.80 -6.65 14.40
CA GLY A 54 -0.48 -6.85 14.95
C GLY A 54 0.55 -7.47 14.01
N ALA A 55 0.13 -7.94 12.83
CA ALA A 55 1.05 -8.57 11.87
C ALA A 55 1.92 -7.55 11.12
N MET A 56 1.40 -6.35 10.91
CA MET A 56 2.10 -5.27 10.19
C MET A 56 2.60 -4.23 11.16
N VAL A 57 3.57 -3.39 10.71
CA VAL A 57 4.03 -2.28 11.54
C VAL A 57 2.85 -1.34 11.84
N ARG A 58 2.93 -0.68 13.00
CA ARG A 58 1.81 0.11 13.52
C ARG A 58 1.31 1.17 12.54
N GLU A 59 2.20 1.91 11.92
CA GLU A 59 1.81 2.98 11.00
C GLU A 59 1.00 2.45 9.82
N PHE A 60 1.39 1.30 9.30
CA PHE A 60 0.69 0.65 8.21
C PHE A 60 -0.71 0.22 8.65
N GLU A 61 -0.79 -0.50 9.76
CA GLU A 61 -2.08 -1.01 10.25
C GLU A 61 -3.04 0.11 10.61
N ASN A 62 -2.54 1.17 11.30
CA ASN A 62 -3.38 2.30 11.66
C ASN A 62 -3.99 2.96 10.42
N GLN A 63 -3.22 3.06 9.35
CA GLN A 63 -3.72 3.61 8.10
C GLN A 63 -4.81 2.73 7.50
N VAL A 64 -4.59 1.41 7.45
CA VAL A 64 -5.57 0.48 6.89
C VAL A 64 -6.88 0.51 7.68
N ARG A 65 -6.79 0.60 9.01
CA ARG A 65 -8.00 0.68 9.87
C ARG A 65 -8.89 1.85 9.50
N ARG A 66 -8.29 3.00 9.14
CA ARG A 66 -9.05 4.22 8.85
C ARG A 66 -9.58 4.30 7.43
N MET A 67 -9.16 3.38 6.56
CA MET A 67 -9.51 3.42 5.15
C MET A 67 -10.79 2.66 4.86
N SER A 68 -11.52 3.13 3.85
CA SER A 68 -12.62 2.38 3.27
C SER A 68 -12.06 1.34 2.30
N THR A 69 -12.70 0.18 2.21
CA THR A 69 -12.32 -0.84 1.24
C THR A 69 -12.41 -0.26 -0.17
N GLY A 70 -11.36 -0.47 -0.95
CA GLY A 70 -11.24 0.05 -2.31
C GLY A 70 -10.51 1.38 -2.42
N SER A 71 -10.26 2.06 -1.29
CA SER A 71 -9.56 3.36 -1.33
C SER A 71 -8.05 3.18 -1.35
N ILE A 72 -7.36 4.25 -1.74
CA ILE A 72 -5.90 4.31 -1.83
C ILE A 72 -5.42 5.43 -0.90
N SER A 73 -4.39 5.14 -0.10
CA SER A 73 -3.86 6.12 0.85
C SER A 73 -2.84 7.05 0.20
N ARG A 74 -2.63 8.21 0.84
CA ARG A 74 -1.42 8.98 0.61
C ARG A 74 -0.22 8.18 1.10
N PRO A 75 1.01 8.54 0.68
CA PRO A 75 2.19 7.85 1.19
C PRO A 75 2.27 7.87 2.71
N VAL A 76 2.54 6.71 3.29
CA VAL A 76 2.69 6.51 4.74
C VAL A 76 4.12 6.13 5.03
N ARG A 77 4.79 6.88 5.90
CA ARG A 77 6.18 6.59 6.26
C ARG A 77 6.24 5.52 7.35
N THR A 78 7.12 4.55 7.14
CA THR A 78 7.47 3.56 8.16
C THR A 78 9.00 3.41 8.19
N GLN A 79 9.51 2.54 9.05
CA GLN A 79 10.94 2.22 9.07
C GLN A 79 11.45 1.65 7.75
N PHE A 80 10.56 1.11 6.90
CA PHE A 80 10.94 0.51 5.62
C PHE A 80 10.96 1.51 4.46
N GLY A 81 10.35 2.67 4.62
CA GLY A 81 10.24 3.68 3.58
C GLY A 81 8.82 4.24 3.50
N TYR A 82 8.35 4.49 2.28
CA TYR A 82 7.04 5.07 2.05
C TYR A 82 6.14 4.05 1.38
N HIS A 83 4.97 3.83 1.97
CA HIS A 83 3.97 2.89 1.48
C HIS A 83 2.79 3.65 0.91
N ILE A 84 2.37 3.30 -0.31
CA ILE A 84 1.06 3.69 -0.82
C ILE A 84 0.20 2.45 -0.68
N ILE A 85 -0.91 2.56 0.04
CA ILE A 85 -1.71 1.41 0.45
C ILE A 85 -3.07 1.44 -0.22
N LYS A 86 -3.51 0.30 -0.74
CA LYS A 86 -4.88 0.09 -1.19
C LYS A 86 -5.53 -0.94 -0.28
N LYS A 87 -6.60 -0.54 0.40
CA LYS A 87 -7.35 -1.50 1.23
C LYS A 87 -8.27 -2.30 0.34
N THR A 88 -8.13 -3.63 0.37
CA THR A 88 -8.90 -4.50 -0.51
C THR A 88 -9.91 -5.35 0.23
N GLY A 89 -9.84 -5.44 1.55
CA GLY A 89 -10.85 -6.17 2.31
C GLY A 89 -10.71 -6.03 3.81
N VAL A 90 -11.76 -6.40 4.52
CA VAL A 90 -11.80 -6.50 5.98
C VAL A 90 -12.78 -7.61 6.33
N ARG A 91 -12.43 -8.41 7.35
CA ARG A 91 -13.33 -9.47 7.81
C ARG A 91 -13.10 -9.84 9.27
#